data_4fed0479c1960cc0fd8c7d79eeac34a3
#
_entry.id   4fed0479c1960cc0fd8c7d79eeac34a3
#
_cell.length_a   1.000
_cell.length_b   1.000
_cell.length_c   1.000
_cell.angle_alpha   90.00
_cell.angle_beta   90.00
_cell.angle_gamma   90.00
#
_symmetry.space_group_name_H-M   'P 1'
#
loop_
_entity.id
_entity.type
_entity.pdbx_description
1 polymer ?
#
loop_
_entity_poly.entity_id
_entity_poly.type
_entity_poly.pdbx_seq_one_letter_code
_entity_poly.pdbx_strand_id
1 'polypeptide(L)'
;MNYKDLLVLSIFSILSLILTIYILGFNYASFTNTQWLAAHDVSTDIISWKFFKNDIWRFPIGSNPNYGMDIGSGMAFSGSVPIMSFIFKLFSDFLPDNFHYFNLWIYICLFLQSYVAYLIIFDQTKIHSYSIIVYY
;
A
#
# COMPACT_ATOMS: atom_id res chain seq x y z
N MET A 1 -10.09 2.71 -24.18
CA MET A 1 -9.83 1.45 -23.45
C MET A 1 -10.79 0.41 -24.01
N ASN A 2 -10.26 -0.67 -24.52
CA ASN A 2 -11.09 -1.70 -25.16
C ASN A 2 -11.72 -2.58 -24.07
N TYR A 3 -12.85 -3.21 -24.36
CA TYR A 3 -13.53 -4.09 -23.39
C TYR A 3 -12.60 -5.22 -22.87
N LYS A 4 -11.69 -5.72 -23.72
CA LYS A 4 -10.69 -6.73 -23.35
C LYS A 4 -9.68 -6.21 -22.31
N ASP A 5 -9.25 -4.96 -22.46
CA ASP A 5 -8.33 -4.34 -21.48
C ASP A 5 -8.99 -4.20 -20.11
N LEU A 6 -10.28 -3.83 -20.10
CA LEU A 6 -11.04 -3.72 -18.85
C LEU A 6 -11.20 -5.08 -18.16
N LEU A 7 -11.44 -6.13 -18.94
CA LEU A 7 -11.56 -7.49 -18.43
C LEU A 7 -10.25 -7.98 -17.82
N VAL A 8 -9.12 -7.73 -18.50
CA VAL A 8 -7.79 -8.08 -18.00
C VAL A 8 -7.48 -7.35 -16.68
N LEU A 9 -7.72 -6.04 -16.64
CA LEU A 9 -7.56 -5.27 -15.40
C LEU A 9 -8.39 -5.83 -14.24
N SER A 10 -9.64 -6.20 -14.52
CA SER A 10 -10.53 -6.77 -13.50
C SER A 10 -10.02 -8.12 -12.99
N ILE A 11 -9.51 -8.99 -13.87
CA ILE A 11 -8.93 -10.28 -13.49
C ILE A 11 -7.74 -10.05 -12.55
N PHE A 12 -6.77 -9.21 -12.93
CA PHE A 12 -5.59 -8.96 -12.10
C PHE A 12 -5.95 -8.30 -10.78
N SER A 13 -6.94 -7.39 -10.77
CA SER A 13 -7.43 -6.78 -9.54
C SER A 13 -8.00 -7.84 -8.57
N ILE A 14 -8.83 -8.75 -9.07
CA ILE A 14 -9.44 -9.83 -8.25
C ILE A 14 -8.37 -10.79 -7.76
N LEU A 15 -7.45 -11.24 -8.62
CA LEU A 15 -6.37 -12.15 -8.24
C LEU A 15 -5.45 -11.51 -7.19
N SER A 16 -5.07 -10.25 -7.36
CA SER A 16 -4.26 -9.53 -6.39
C SER A 16 -4.97 -9.35 -5.05
N LEU A 17 -6.29 -9.16 -5.07
CA LEU A 17 -7.10 -9.10 -3.85
C LEU A 17 -7.12 -10.46 -3.12
N ILE A 18 -7.35 -11.54 -3.86
CA ILE A 18 -7.32 -12.91 -3.32
C ILE A 18 -5.94 -13.20 -2.72
N LEU A 19 -4.87 -12.88 -3.43
CA LEU A 19 -3.51 -13.09 -2.97
C LEU A 19 -3.18 -12.26 -1.72
N THR A 20 -3.62 -11.00 -1.68
CA THR A 20 -3.47 -10.15 -0.49
C THR A 20 -4.15 -10.78 0.73
N ILE A 21 -5.39 -11.25 0.56
CA ILE A 21 -6.14 -11.91 1.64
C ILE A 21 -5.47 -13.23 2.04
N TYR A 22 -4.94 -13.98 1.08
CA TYR A 22 -4.22 -15.23 1.33
C TYR A 22 -2.94 -15.00 2.14
N ILE A 23 -2.14 -13.98 1.79
CA ILE A 23 -0.87 -13.65 2.46
C ILE A 23 -1.11 -13.07 3.86
N LEU A 24 -2.02 -12.10 3.97
CA LEU A 24 -2.24 -11.39 5.23
C LEU A 24 -3.22 -12.12 6.16
N GLY A 25 -4.12 -12.94 5.61
CA GLY A 25 -5.25 -13.48 6.34
C GLY A 25 -6.44 -12.50 6.39
N PHE A 26 -7.64 -13.04 6.50
CA PHE A 26 -8.89 -12.25 6.39
C PHE A 26 -9.01 -11.18 7.49
N ASN A 27 -8.57 -11.49 8.71
CA ASN A 27 -8.61 -10.55 9.84
C ASN A 27 -7.62 -9.38 9.69
N TYR A 28 -6.57 -9.55 8.90
CA TYR A 28 -5.51 -8.57 8.70
C TYR A 28 -5.76 -7.66 7.50
N ALA A 29 -6.75 -7.97 6.66
CA ALA A 29 -7.20 -7.09 5.58
C ALA A 29 -7.94 -5.84 6.09
N SER A 30 -8.27 -5.77 7.39
CA SER A 30 -8.91 -4.62 8.01
C SER A 30 -7.96 -3.43 8.11
N PHE A 31 -8.45 -2.23 7.78
CA PHE A 31 -7.72 -0.96 7.88
C PHE A 31 -7.49 -0.48 9.32
N THR A 32 -8.05 -1.15 10.31
CA THR A 32 -7.94 -0.78 11.74
C THR A 32 -7.28 -1.85 12.60
N ASN A 33 -7.04 -3.04 12.05
CA ASN A 33 -6.38 -4.11 12.77
C ASN A 33 -4.85 -3.98 12.65
N THR A 34 -4.21 -3.51 13.70
CA THR A 34 -2.76 -3.31 13.76
C THR A 34 -1.99 -4.46 14.40
N GLN A 35 -2.66 -5.54 14.84
CA GLN A 35 -2.01 -6.63 15.60
C GLN A 35 -0.91 -7.33 14.83
N TRP A 36 -1.13 -7.60 13.53
CA TRP A 36 -0.13 -8.26 12.68
C TRP A 36 1.08 -7.40 12.36
N LEU A 37 0.91 -6.08 12.43
CA LEU A 37 1.95 -5.11 12.18
C LEU A 37 2.78 -4.86 13.46
N ALA A 38 2.17 -5.01 14.64
CA ALA A 38 2.83 -4.75 15.92
C ALA A 38 3.91 -5.79 16.28
N ALA A 39 3.89 -6.97 15.66
CA ALA A 39 4.80 -8.08 15.95
C ALA A 39 6.12 -8.08 15.15
N HIS A 40 6.29 -7.16 14.19
CA HIS A 40 7.40 -7.15 13.24
C HIS A 40 8.01 -5.74 13.09
N ASP A 41 9.07 -5.62 12.30
CA ASP A 41 9.77 -4.36 11.99
C ASP A 41 8.83 -3.26 11.46
N VAL A 42 7.71 -3.67 10.83
CA VAL A 42 6.66 -2.76 10.35
C VAL A 42 5.97 -1.98 11.49
N SER A 43 6.16 -2.39 12.75
CA SER A 43 5.63 -1.63 13.90
C SER A 43 6.15 -0.19 13.97
N THR A 44 7.40 0.02 13.59
CA THR A 44 8.02 1.35 13.54
C THR A 44 7.34 2.25 12.50
N ASP A 45 6.94 1.66 11.37
CA ASP A 45 6.28 2.37 10.27
C ASP A 45 4.88 2.83 10.66
N ILE A 46 4.13 1.98 11.38
CA ILE A 46 2.81 2.36 11.91
C ILE A 46 2.93 3.45 12.94
N ILE A 47 3.89 3.35 13.85
CA ILE A 47 4.10 4.36 14.87
C ILE A 47 4.44 5.69 14.18
N SER A 48 5.37 5.68 13.23
CA SER A 48 5.71 6.86 12.45
C SER A 48 4.49 7.46 11.74
N TRP A 49 3.66 6.62 11.10
CA TRP A 49 2.41 7.06 10.49
C TRP A 49 1.44 7.68 11.49
N LYS A 50 1.26 7.07 12.67
CA LYS A 50 0.36 7.59 13.71
C LYS A 50 0.80 8.96 14.21
N PHE A 51 2.10 9.17 14.43
CA PHE A 51 2.62 10.49 14.79
C PHE A 51 2.37 11.50 13.67
N PHE A 52 2.70 11.15 12.43
CA PHE A 52 2.51 12.04 11.29
C PHE A 52 1.04 12.37 11.03
N LYS A 53 0.13 11.40 11.14
CA LYS A 53 -1.32 11.57 10.98
C LYS A 53 -1.86 12.62 11.97
N ASN A 54 -1.42 12.53 13.24
CA ASN A 54 -1.98 13.34 14.32
C ASN A 54 -1.25 14.68 14.54
N ASP A 55 -0.16 14.93 13.81
CA ASP A 55 0.56 16.21 13.88
C ASP A 55 -0.03 17.21 12.87
N ILE A 56 0.27 18.50 13.10
CA ILE A 56 -0.03 19.56 12.13
C ILE A 56 0.86 19.44 10.90
N TRP A 57 0.44 20.05 9.79
CA TRP A 57 1.31 20.19 8.62
C TRP A 57 2.50 21.08 8.94
N ARG A 58 3.71 20.61 8.64
CA ARG A 58 4.96 21.31 8.88
C ARG A 58 5.79 21.43 7.61
N PHE A 59 6.69 22.41 7.62
CA PHE A 59 7.73 22.51 6.59
C PHE A 59 9.10 22.14 7.19
N PRO A 60 9.94 21.36 6.49
CA PRO A 60 9.69 20.74 5.17
C PRO A 60 8.55 19.73 5.20
N ILE A 61 7.85 19.59 4.06
CA ILE A 61 6.73 18.64 3.94
C ILE A 61 7.21 17.23 4.26
N GLY A 62 6.48 16.54 5.15
CA GLY A 62 6.88 15.22 5.65
C GLY A 62 7.72 15.25 6.91
N SER A 63 7.98 16.42 7.48
CA SER A 63 8.57 16.53 8.82
C SER A 63 7.69 15.84 9.86
N ASN A 64 8.31 15.01 10.71
CA ASN A 64 7.65 14.26 11.77
C ASN A 64 8.47 14.40 13.08
N PRO A 65 8.52 15.62 13.66
CA PRO A 65 9.40 15.92 14.78
C PRO A 65 9.03 15.18 16.07
N ASN A 66 7.79 14.75 16.19
CA ASN A 66 7.31 13.99 17.34
C ASN A 66 7.69 12.50 17.30
N TYR A 67 8.24 12.04 16.17
CA TYR A 67 8.75 10.68 15.98
C TYR A 67 10.28 10.72 15.93
N GLY A 68 10.95 9.88 16.72
CA GLY A 68 12.41 9.81 16.78
C GLY A 68 13.03 10.54 17.98
N MET A 69 12.28 10.71 19.06
CA MET A 69 12.73 11.35 20.30
C MET A 69 13.20 12.80 20.05
N ASP A 70 14.30 13.22 20.70
CA ASP A 70 14.82 14.58 20.64
C ASP A 70 15.40 14.97 19.27
N ILE A 71 15.72 13.99 18.41
CA ILE A 71 16.32 14.24 17.09
C ILE A 71 15.23 14.60 16.07
N GLY A 72 14.01 14.11 16.31
CA GLY A 72 12.94 14.19 15.32
C GLY A 72 13.22 13.31 14.09
N SER A 73 12.27 13.19 13.21
CA SER A 73 12.41 12.41 11.97
C SER A 73 11.58 13.02 10.85
N GLY A 74 11.58 12.37 9.71
CA GLY A 74 10.71 12.69 8.58
C GLY A 74 10.17 11.42 7.93
N MET A 75 9.05 11.54 7.24
CA MET A 75 8.40 10.42 6.57
C MET A 75 9.29 9.73 5.54
N ALA A 76 10.28 10.44 4.98
CA ALA A 76 11.25 9.88 4.05
C ALA A 76 12.23 8.90 4.70
N PHE A 77 12.42 8.99 6.02
CA PHE A 77 13.34 8.15 6.80
C PHE A 77 12.62 7.01 7.54
N SER A 78 11.32 6.87 7.33
CA SER A 78 10.53 5.76 7.86
C SER A 78 9.98 4.91 6.73
N GLY A 79 9.74 3.62 6.97
CA GLY A 79 9.12 2.71 6.00
C GLY A 79 7.64 2.99 5.74
N SER A 80 7.12 4.13 6.18
CA SER A 80 5.69 4.48 6.17
C SER A 80 5.12 4.80 4.79
N VAL A 81 5.82 4.50 3.69
CA VAL A 81 5.37 4.77 2.32
C VAL A 81 4.89 6.22 2.16
N PRO A 82 5.80 7.21 2.01
CA PRO A 82 5.47 8.63 2.11
C PRO A 82 4.31 9.09 1.23
N ILE A 83 4.21 8.59 0.00
CA ILE A 83 3.14 8.96 -0.93
C ILE A 83 1.74 8.63 -0.35
N MET A 84 1.59 7.46 0.27
CA MET A 84 0.34 7.05 0.92
C MET A 84 0.08 7.89 2.18
N SER A 85 1.13 8.14 2.96
CA SER A 85 1.05 8.98 4.15
C SER A 85 0.53 10.38 3.83
N PHE A 86 1.01 11.01 2.78
CA PHE A 86 0.54 12.32 2.36
C PHE A 86 -0.92 12.30 1.92
N ILE A 87 -1.30 11.32 1.09
CA ILE A 87 -2.67 11.18 0.61
C ILE A 87 -3.63 11.00 1.79
N PHE A 88 -3.36 10.07 2.69
CA PHE A 88 -4.26 9.79 3.81
C PHE A 88 -4.23 10.86 4.90
N LYS A 89 -3.13 11.61 5.05
CA LYS A 89 -3.08 12.75 5.96
C LYS A 89 -4.04 13.87 5.56
N LEU A 90 -4.32 14.06 4.26
CA LEU A 90 -5.32 15.03 3.81
C LEU A 90 -6.73 14.71 4.35
N PHE A 91 -6.97 13.46 4.71
CA PHE A 91 -8.25 12.98 5.23
C PHE A 91 -8.17 12.59 6.71
N SER A 92 -7.11 12.98 7.43
CA SER A 92 -6.82 12.55 8.80
C SER A 92 -7.99 12.73 9.76
N ASP A 93 -8.72 13.84 9.63
CA ASP A 93 -9.84 14.18 10.50
C ASP A 93 -11.05 13.23 10.37
N PHE A 94 -11.14 12.52 9.25
CA PHE A 94 -12.22 11.55 8.96
C PHE A 94 -11.81 10.10 9.23
N LEU A 95 -10.52 9.86 9.48
CA LEU A 95 -9.99 8.52 9.64
C LEU A 95 -9.99 8.08 11.12
N PRO A 96 -10.36 6.82 11.42
CA PRO A 96 -10.26 6.27 12.77
C PRO A 96 -8.83 6.37 13.32
N ASP A 97 -8.70 6.40 14.66
CA ASP A 97 -7.38 6.51 15.31
C ASP A 97 -6.42 5.38 14.93
N ASN A 98 -6.95 4.17 14.80
CA ASN A 98 -6.17 2.98 14.43
C ASN A 98 -6.08 2.75 12.92
N PHE A 99 -6.48 3.71 12.10
CA PHE A 99 -6.40 3.56 10.65
C PHE A 99 -4.97 3.39 10.19
N HIS A 100 -4.78 2.44 9.27
CA HIS A 100 -3.55 2.26 8.50
C HIS A 100 -3.86 1.85 7.05
N TYR A 101 -2.92 2.08 6.14
CA TYR A 101 -3.07 1.81 4.72
C TYR A 101 -2.12 0.71 4.20
N PHE A 102 -1.40 0.02 5.08
CA PHE A 102 -0.37 -0.95 4.66
C PHE A 102 -0.93 -2.13 3.87
N ASN A 103 -2.12 -2.62 4.23
CA ASN A 103 -2.84 -3.64 3.48
C ASN A 103 -3.21 -3.17 2.06
N LEU A 104 -3.68 -1.93 1.92
CA LEU A 104 -3.95 -1.32 0.62
C LEU A 104 -2.66 -1.16 -0.20
N TRP A 105 -1.57 -0.79 0.44
CA TRP A 105 -0.28 -0.69 -0.22
C TRP A 105 0.20 -2.04 -0.76
N ILE A 106 0.11 -3.10 0.02
CA ILE A 106 0.45 -4.47 -0.42
C ILE A 106 -0.41 -4.87 -1.62
N TYR A 107 -1.72 -4.64 -1.55
CA TYR A 107 -2.62 -4.90 -2.67
C TYR A 107 -2.21 -4.13 -3.94
N ILE A 108 -1.92 -2.84 -3.83
CA ILE A 108 -1.48 -2.00 -4.96
C ILE A 108 -0.17 -2.54 -5.55
N CYS A 109 0.80 -2.91 -4.71
CA CYS A 109 2.06 -3.49 -5.18
C CYS A 109 1.84 -4.77 -5.97
N LEU A 110 1.06 -5.71 -5.45
CA LEU A 110 0.75 -6.98 -6.11
C LEU A 110 0.00 -6.75 -7.43
N PHE A 111 -0.99 -5.86 -7.42
CA PHE A 111 -1.73 -5.50 -8.62
C PHE A 111 -0.83 -4.88 -9.70
N LEU A 112 0.00 -3.89 -9.33
CA LEU A 112 0.88 -3.23 -10.29
C LEU A 112 1.96 -4.18 -10.83
N GLN A 113 2.54 -5.03 -9.99
CA GLN A 113 3.52 -6.04 -10.43
C GLN A 113 2.91 -6.98 -11.45
N SER A 114 1.72 -7.50 -11.16
CA SER A 114 0.99 -8.39 -12.05
C SER A 114 0.67 -7.75 -13.39
N TYR A 115 0.12 -6.54 -13.32
CA TYR A 115 -0.33 -5.83 -14.51
C TYR A 115 0.85 -5.40 -15.38
N VAL A 116 1.95 -4.92 -14.79
CA VAL A 116 3.16 -4.56 -15.56
C VAL A 116 3.79 -5.79 -16.19
N ALA A 117 3.88 -6.91 -15.47
CA ALA A 117 4.37 -8.16 -16.03
C ALA A 117 3.52 -8.61 -17.22
N TYR A 118 2.19 -8.55 -17.11
CA TYR A 118 1.28 -8.80 -18.22
C TYR A 118 1.58 -7.90 -19.42
N LEU A 119 1.73 -6.59 -19.22
CA LEU A 119 2.00 -5.65 -20.32
C LEU A 119 3.30 -5.97 -21.07
N ILE A 120 4.38 -6.30 -20.32
CA ILE A 120 5.67 -6.66 -20.92
C ILE A 120 5.53 -7.92 -21.77
N ILE A 121 4.89 -8.97 -21.23
CA ILE A 121 4.74 -10.24 -21.94
C ILE A 121 3.80 -10.07 -23.13
N PHE A 122 2.72 -9.31 -22.98
CA PHE A 122 1.81 -9.02 -24.08
C PHE A 122 2.50 -8.25 -25.20
N ASP A 123 3.36 -7.29 -24.87
CA ASP A 123 4.11 -6.54 -25.89
C ASP A 123 5.07 -7.43 -26.66
N GLN A 124 5.71 -8.37 -25.99
CA GLN A 124 6.64 -9.33 -26.62
C GLN A 124 5.92 -10.39 -27.49
N THR A 125 4.81 -10.93 -27.00
CA THR A 125 4.15 -12.10 -27.64
C THR A 125 2.96 -11.71 -28.49
N LYS A 126 2.32 -10.59 -28.20
CA LYS A 126 1.01 -10.16 -28.75
C LYS A 126 -0.12 -11.19 -28.51
N ILE A 127 0.08 -12.12 -27.58
CA ILE A 127 -0.88 -13.17 -27.25
C ILE A 127 -1.32 -13.02 -25.78
N HIS A 128 -2.59 -12.64 -25.58
CA HIS A 128 -3.16 -12.44 -24.25
C HIS A 128 -3.06 -13.68 -23.35
N SER A 129 -3.26 -14.89 -23.92
CA SER A 129 -3.27 -16.12 -23.13
C SER A 129 -1.92 -16.40 -22.46
N TYR A 130 -0.80 -16.21 -23.15
CA TYR A 130 0.52 -16.42 -22.55
C TYR A 130 0.84 -15.40 -21.47
N SER A 131 0.41 -14.16 -21.66
CA SER A 131 0.64 -13.09 -20.68
C SER A 131 -0.05 -13.34 -19.35
N ILE A 132 -1.14 -14.08 -19.33
CA ILE A 132 -1.87 -14.43 -18.10
C ILE A 132 -1.25 -15.65 -17.42
N ILE A 133 -0.80 -16.65 -18.19
CA ILE A 133 -0.28 -17.93 -17.63
C ILE A 133 1.07 -17.75 -16.94
N VAL A 134 1.96 -16.89 -17.44
CA VAL A 134 3.32 -16.73 -16.88
C VAL A 134 3.31 -16.04 -15.51
N TYR A 135 2.18 -15.55 -15.06
CA TYR A 135 2.04 -14.95 -13.73
C TYR A 135 1.98 -15.99 -12.59
N TYR A 136 1.73 -17.27 -12.87
CA TYR A 136 1.71 -18.39 -11.92
C TYR A 136 2.96 -19.26 -12.08
#